data_f74a74b4b666b87a43a96bd60088d560
#
_entry.id   f74a74b4b666b87a43a96bd60088d560
#
_cell.length_a   1.000
_cell.length_b   1.000
_cell.length_c   1.000
_cell.angle_alpha   90.00
_cell.angle_beta   90.00
_cell.angle_gamma   90.00
#
_symmetry.space_group_name_H-M   'P 1'
#
loop_
_entity.id
_entity.type
_entity.pdbx_description
1 polymer ?
#
loop_
_entity_poly.entity_id
_entity_poly.type
_entity_poly.pdbx_seq_one_letter_code
_entity_poly.pdbx_strand_id
1 'polypeptide(L)'
;MSAATPSTASSTSCTSKSPTPTEAGGTPLRSRFAWCITGSGHFLEESIALAERLPDVDLFLSAAGEEVLEIYKIHLDDLKAGFRVIRDKTASGVPVGMLYDDVYHTVVVAPATSNTVAKCAFGISDSLPSNMFAQAGKLGIPGIVFACDTEPVVVTKSPHDWVTLRPRGIELQNVERLRAIDFCQVVASPAELEAALAARLADLSLAWNTSSS
;
A
#
# COMPACT_ATOMS: atom_id res chain seq x y z
N MET A 1 -3.40 65.30 31.01
CA MET A 1 -4.47 64.51 31.64
C MET A 1 -5.53 64.23 30.55
N SER A 2 -5.57 63.08 30.03
CA SER A 2 -6.71 62.62 29.19
C SER A 2 -6.78 61.11 29.32
N ALA A 3 -7.86 60.63 29.87
CA ALA A 3 -8.12 59.26 30.22
C ALA A 3 -8.57 58.48 29.00
N ALA A 4 -7.97 57.35 28.71
CA ALA A 4 -8.42 56.41 27.67
C ALA A 4 -9.33 55.37 28.31
N THR A 5 -10.52 55.26 27.79
CA THR A 5 -11.52 54.22 28.12
C THR A 5 -11.19 52.86 27.48
N PRO A 6 -11.42 51.74 28.17
CA PRO A 6 -11.18 50.41 27.60
C PRO A 6 -12.35 49.97 26.71
N SER A 7 -12.01 49.49 25.51
CA SER A 7 -12.92 48.86 24.56
C SER A 7 -13.23 47.42 25.02
N THR A 8 -14.52 47.12 25.19
CA THR A 8 -15.06 45.79 25.47
C THR A 8 -15.01 44.93 24.21
N ALA A 9 -14.17 43.89 24.22
CA ALA A 9 -14.17 42.85 23.19
C ALA A 9 -15.33 41.87 23.40
N SER A 10 -16.23 41.83 22.43
CA SER A 10 -17.30 40.86 22.32
C SER A 10 -16.76 39.47 22.01
N SER A 11 -16.90 38.54 22.91
CA SER A 11 -16.57 37.13 22.73
C SER A 11 -17.71 36.45 21.95
N THR A 12 -17.49 36.18 20.65
CA THR A 12 -18.37 35.33 19.87
C THR A 12 -18.04 33.88 20.15
N SER A 13 -18.92 33.20 20.91
CA SER A 13 -18.82 31.77 21.18
C SER A 13 -19.18 30.98 19.92
N CYS A 14 -18.18 30.37 19.31
CA CYS A 14 -18.37 29.40 18.23
C CYS A 14 -18.81 28.07 18.85
N THR A 15 -20.10 27.82 18.90
CA THR A 15 -20.65 26.52 19.26
C THR A 15 -20.45 25.54 18.12
N SER A 16 -19.45 24.67 18.21
CA SER A 16 -19.27 23.53 17.35
C SER A 16 -20.39 22.51 17.64
N LYS A 17 -21.39 22.45 16.75
CA LYS A 17 -22.34 21.34 16.71
C LYS A 17 -21.58 20.09 16.30
N SER A 18 -21.37 19.15 17.22
CA SER A 18 -21.04 17.77 16.91
C SER A 18 -22.14 17.17 16.04
N PRO A 19 -21.82 16.49 14.94
CA PRO A 19 -22.84 15.77 14.19
C PRO A 19 -23.36 14.61 15.04
N THR A 20 -24.68 14.55 15.18
CA THR A 20 -25.40 13.42 15.79
C THR A 20 -25.17 12.18 14.94
N PRO A 21 -24.86 11.01 15.52
CA PRO A 21 -24.79 9.78 14.74
C PRO A 21 -26.18 9.43 14.22
N THR A 22 -26.34 9.46 12.91
CA THR A 22 -27.53 8.91 12.24
C THR A 22 -27.40 7.38 12.28
N GLU A 23 -28.22 6.73 13.07
CA GLU A 23 -28.37 5.28 13.06
C GLU A 23 -28.99 4.81 11.74
N ALA A 24 -28.60 3.60 11.33
CA ALA A 24 -29.15 2.76 10.26
C ALA A 24 -28.61 2.97 8.84
N GLY A 25 -27.42 2.49 8.64
CA GLY A 25 -26.91 1.98 7.39
C GLY A 25 -25.74 1.10 7.74
N GLY A 26 -25.84 -0.22 7.51
CA GLY A 26 -24.72 -1.12 7.75
C GLY A 26 -23.49 -0.54 7.12
N THR A 27 -22.41 -0.38 7.90
CA THR A 27 -21.12 0.07 7.40
C THR A 27 -20.79 -0.78 6.17
N PRO A 28 -20.56 -0.19 4.98
CA PRO A 28 -20.14 -1.00 3.86
C PRO A 28 -18.90 -1.77 4.30
N LEU A 29 -19.00 -3.10 4.34
CA LEU A 29 -17.85 -3.94 4.68
C LEU A 29 -16.74 -3.57 3.69
N ARG A 30 -15.59 -3.17 4.20
CA ARG A 30 -14.36 -3.05 3.41
C ARG A 30 -14.22 -4.35 2.64
N SER A 31 -14.28 -4.29 1.30
CA SER A 31 -14.47 -5.49 0.49
C SER A 31 -13.24 -5.83 -0.34
N ARG A 32 -12.23 -4.94 -0.42
CA ARG A 32 -11.17 -5.04 -1.44
C ARG A 32 -9.76 -5.02 -0.84
N PHE A 33 -8.86 -5.68 -1.55
CA PHE A 33 -7.41 -5.48 -1.39
C PHE A 33 -6.95 -4.29 -2.25
N ALA A 34 -6.12 -3.41 -1.68
CA ALA A 34 -5.34 -2.45 -2.45
C ALA A 34 -3.94 -3.03 -2.66
N TRP A 35 -3.63 -3.43 -3.89
CA TRP A 35 -2.34 -4.03 -4.23
C TRP A 35 -1.45 -3.04 -4.96
N CYS A 36 -0.33 -2.66 -4.36
CA CYS A 36 0.60 -1.68 -4.89
C CYS A 36 1.81 -2.36 -5.53
N ILE A 37 2.08 -2.10 -6.81
CA ILE A 37 3.25 -2.59 -7.54
C ILE A 37 4.27 -1.45 -7.66
N THR A 38 5.51 -1.74 -7.29
CA THR A 38 6.63 -0.80 -7.37
C THR A 38 7.66 -1.22 -8.45
N GLY A 39 8.72 -0.46 -8.64
CA GLY A 39 9.68 -0.65 -9.71
C GLY A 39 10.66 -1.83 -9.50
N SER A 40 10.21 -2.96 -8.98
CA SER A 40 11.03 -4.16 -8.82
C SER A 40 10.62 -5.25 -9.78
N GLY A 41 11.58 -5.78 -10.54
CA GLY A 41 11.39 -7.01 -11.31
C GLY A 41 11.55 -8.27 -10.47
N HIS A 42 12.21 -8.16 -9.31
CA HIS A 42 12.34 -9.27 -8.38
C HIS A 42 10.99 -9.59 -7.76
N PHE A 43 10.55 -10.83 -7.90
CA PHE A 43 9.25 -11.33 -7.46
C PHE A 43 8.02 -10.66 -8.11
N LEU A 44 8.18 -10.02 -9.27
CA LEU A 44 7.07 -9.33 -9.96
C LEU A 44 6.01 -10.32 -10.43
N GLU A 45 6.43 -11.38 -11.13
CA GLU A 45 5.54 -12.40 -11.68
C GLU A 45 4.80 -13.15 -10.56
N GLU A 46 5.52 -13.53 -9.49
CA GLU A 46 4.96 -14.20 -8.32
C GLU A 46 3.95 -13.30 -7.57
N SER A 47 4.26 -12.02 -7.47
CA SER A 47 3.37 -11.04 -6.84
C SER A 47 2.07 -10.88 -7.63
N ILE A 48 2.13 -10.80 -8.96
CA ILE A 48 0.94 -10.71 -9.80
C ILE A 48 0.11 -12.00 -9.73
N ALA A 49 0.77 -13.17 -9.82
CA ALA A 49 0.09 -14.45 -9.73
C ALA A 49 -0.65 -14.65 -8.39
N LEU A 50 -0.10 -14.13 -7.28
CA LEU A 50 -0.80 -14.15 -5.99
C LEU A 50 -1.96 -13.16 -5.96
N ALA A 51 -1.82 -11.97 -6.55
CA ALA A 51 -2.91 -11.00 -6.64
C ALA A 51 -4.10 -11.53 -7.43
N GLU A 52 -3.87 -12.28 -8.53
CA GLU A 52 -4.91 -12.90 -9.36
C GLU A 52 -5.76 -13.93 -8.60
N ARG A 53 -5.18 -14.54 -7.58
CA ARG A 53 -5.86 -15.55 -6.74
C ARG A 53 -6.70 -14.93 -5.63
N LEU A 54 -6.54 -13.65 -5.35
CA LEU A 54 -7.30 -12.96 -4.30
C LEU A 54 -8.65 -12.48 -4.81
N PRO A 55 -9.69 -12.46 -3.97
CA PRO A 55 -10.95 -11.81 -4.30
C PRO A 55 -10.78 -10.28 -4.29
N ASP A 56 -11.45 -9.60 -5.21
CA ASP A 56 -11.66 -8.14 -5.18
C ASP A 56 -10.38 -7.30 -4.98
N VAL A 57 -9.46 -7.35 -5.93
CA VAL A 57 -8.20 -6.59 -5.92
C VAL A 57 -8.27 -5.38 -6.83
N ASP A 58 -7.81 -4.23 -6.36
CA ASP A 58 -7.46 -3.07 -7.18
C ASP A 58 -5.94 -2.91 -7.20
N LEU A 59 -5.35 -2.75 -8.40
CA LEU A 59 -3.91 -2.53 -8.57
C LEU A 59 -3.58 -1.04 -8.55
N PHE A 60 -2.58 -0.68 -7.76
CA PHE A 60 -2.00 0.66 -7.67
C PHE A 60 -0.57 0.63 -8.19
N LEU A 61 -0.32 1.26 -9.32
CA LEU A 61 0.98 1.22 -9.97
C LEU A 61 1.76 2.51 -9.71
N SER A 62 3.00 2.38 -9.21
CA SER A 62 3.94 3.51 -9.25
C SER A 62 4.41 3.76 -10.68
N ALA A 63 4.94 4.95 -10.97
CA ALA A 63 5.53 5.24 -12.28
C ALA A 63 6.65 4.23 -12.62
N ALA A 64 7.54 3.93 -11.68
CA ALA A 64 8.57 2.90 -11.86
C ALA A 64 7.99 1.47 -11.97
N GLY A 65 6.81 1.21 -11.36
CA GLY A 65 6.08 -0.06 -11.53
C GLY A 65 5.60 -0.24 -12.96
N GLU A 66 5.09 0.81 -13.58
CA GLU A 66 4.69 0.78 -15.00
C GLU A 66 5.88 0.50 -15.93
N GLU A 67 7.01 1.17 -15.70
CA GLU A 67 8.23 0.94 -16.47
C GLU A 67 8.71 -0.51 -16.35
N VAL A 68 8.68 -1.07 -15.14
CA VAL A 68 9.12 -2.45 -14.92
C VAL A 68 8.18 -3.48 -15.57
N LEU A 69 6.88 -3.25 -15.59
CA LEU A 69 5.94 -4.09 -16.33
C LEU A 69 6.29 -4.15 -17.81
N GLU A 70 6.59 -3.01 -18.45
CA GLU A 70 6.99 -2.94 -19.86
C GLU A 70 8.31 -3.71 -20.10
N ILE A 71 9.31 -3.55 -19.23
CA ILE A 71 10.60 -4.24 -19.31
C ILE A 71 10.42 -5.77 -19.25
N TYR A 72 9.52 -6.26 -18.40
CA TYR A 72 9.21 -7.68 -18.25
C TYR A 72 8.14 -8.18 -19.23
N LYS A 73 7.69 -7.33 -20.17
CA LYS A 73 6.69 -7.65 -21.20
C LYS A 73 5.33 -8.07 -20.62
N ILE A 74 4.98 -7.56 -19.47
CA ILE A 74 3.66 -7.71 -18.88
C ILE A 74 2.81 -6.54 -19.36
N HIS A 75 1.82 -6.83 -20.20
CA HIS A 75 1.03 -5.77 -20.81
C HIS A 75 -0.02 -5.24 -19.84
N LEU A 76 -0.07 -3.91 -19.74
CA LEU A 76 -1.02 -3.23 -18.86
C LEU A 76 -2.48 -3.56 -19.20
N ASP A 77 -2.79 -3.85 -20.47
CA ASP A 77 -4.14 -4.19 -20.90
C ASP A 77 -4.56 -5.59 -20.45
N ASP A 78 -3.62 -6.52 -20.31
CA ASP A 78 -3.87 -7.84 -19.73
C ASP A 78 -4.22 -7.71 -18.24
N LEU A 79 -3.48 -6.86 -17.52
CA LEU A 79 -3.80 -6.57 -16.12
C LEU A 79 -5.16 -5.89 -15.95
N LYS A 80 -5.55 -4.98 -16.84
CA LYS A 80 -6.86 -4.33 -16.83
C LYS A 80 -8.02 -5.28 -17.11
N ALA A 81 -7.76 -6.43 -17.75
CA ALA A 81 -8.79 -7.44 -17.96
C ALA A 81 -9.22 -8.13 -16.65
N GLY A 82 -8.27 -8.26 -15.69
CA GLY A 82 -8.51 -8.91 -14.38
C GLY A 82 -8.66 -7.94 -13.21
N PHE A 83 -8.14 -6.72 -13.33
CA PHE A 83 -8.06 -5.77 -12.23
C PHE A 83 -8.52 -4.37 -12.61
N ARG A 84 -9.06 -3.65 -11.64
CA ARG A 84 -9.13 -2.20 -11.72
C ARG A 84 -7.72 -1.64 -11.48
N VAL A 85 -7.16 -0.94 -12.47
CA VAL A 85 -5.80 -0.41 -12.40
C VAL A 85 -5.82 1.09 -12.17
N ILE A 86 -5.17 1.54 -11.11
CA ILE A 86 -4.98 2.94 -10.73
C ILE A 86 -3.48 3.27 -10.88
N ARG A 87 -3.18 4.30 -11.66
CA ARG A 87 -1.81 4.70 -12.00
C ARG A 87 -1.39 5.90 -11.18
N ASP A 88 -0.11 5.94 -10.78
CA ASP A 88 0.50 7.10 -10.13
C ASP A 88 0.62 8.25 -11.15
N LYS A 89 -0.17 9.28 -10.94
CA LYS A 89 -0.12 10.53 -11.69
C LYS A 89 0.32 11.63 -10.72
N THR A 90 0.58 12.81 -11.23
CA THR A 90 1.07 13.98 -10.48
C THR A 90 0.28 14.33 -9.20
N ALA A 91 -0.89 13.75 -8.99
CA ALA A 91 -1.68 13.91 -7.77
C ALA A 91 -2.23 12.55 -7.31
N SER A 92 -1.49 11.87 -6.45
CA SER A 92 -1.91 10.60 -5.84
C SER A 92 -3.01 10.75 -4.78
N GLY A 93 -3.41 11.98 -4.43
CA GLY A 93 -4.37 12.25 -3.35
C GLY A 93 -5.76 11.66 -3.57
N VAL A 94 -6.28 11.69 -4.80
CA VAL A 94 -7.62 11.17 -5.10
C VAL A 94 -7.72 9.66 -4.93
N PRO A 95 -6.82 8.85 -5.49
CA PRO A 95 -6.85 7.40 -5.25
C PRO A 95 -6.68 7.02 -3.79
N VAL A 96 -5.84 7.74 -3.05
CA VAL A 96 -5.61 7.51 -1.62
C VAL A 96 -6.86 7.83 -0.80
N GLY A 97 -7.67 8.79 -1.23
CA GLY A 97 -8.96 9.13 -0.62
C GLY A 97 -9.93 7.94 -0.49
N MET A 98 -9.83 6.96 -1.38
CA MET A 98 -10.65 5.73 -1.33
C MET A 98 -10.43 4.89 -0.05
N LEU A 99 -9.32 5.10 0.67
CA LEU A 99 -9.10 4.48 1.99
C LEU A 99 -10.06 5.04 3.06
N TYR A 100 -10.49 6.29 2.92
CA TYR A 100 -11.45 6.93 3.84
C TYR A 100 -12.89 6.47 3.60
N ASP A 101 -13.18 5.95 2.42
CA ASP A 101 -14.51 5.49 2.01
C ASP A 101 -14.77 4.01 2.39
N ASP A 102 -13.95 3.45 3.28
CA ASP A 102 -14.03 2.06 3.73
C ASP A 102 -14.02 1.00 2.60
N VAL A 103 -13.39 1.32 1.46
CA VAL A 103 -13.29 0.42 0.31
C VAL A 103 -12.30 -0.72 0.57
N TYR A 104 -11.17 -0.41 1.22
CA TYR A 104 -10.08 -1.37 1.39
C TYR A 104 -9.93 -1.85 2.82
N HIS A 105 -9.82 -3.15 2.99
CA HIS A 105 -9.51 -3.79 4.28
C HIS A 105 -8.03 -4.12 4.48
N THR A 106 -7.25 -4.13 3.40
CA THR A 106 -5.82 -4.50 3.43
C THR A 106 -5.08 -3.76 2.32
N VAL A 107 -3.91 -3.22 2.62
CA VAL A 107 -2.98 -2.67 1.62
C VAL A 107 -1.80 -3.63 1.50
N VAL A 108 -1.51 -4.08 0.27
CA VAL A 108 -0.36 -4.93 -0.05
C VAL A 108 0.60 -4.12 -0.91
N VAL A 109 1.87 -4.05 -0.54
CA VAL A 109 2.93 -3.44 -1.36
C VAL A 109 3.85 -4.56 -1.82
N ALA A 110 3.60 -5.08 -3.02
CA ALA A 110 4.28 -6.26 -3.53
C ALA A 110 4.41 -6.22 -5.07
N PRO A 111 5.64 -6.32 -5.60
CA PRO A 111 6.90 -6.28 -4.87
C PRO A 111 7.29 -4.86 -4.42
N ALA A 112 8.01 -4.74 -3.30
CA ALA A 112 8.49 -3.47 -2.76
C ALA A 112 10.00 -3.31 -2.95
N THR A 113 10.41 -2.30 -3.74
CA THR A 113 11.83 -1.95 -3.91
C THR A 113 12.43 -1.44 -2.59
N SER A 114 13.76 -1.55 -2.43
CA SER A 114 14.48 -0.91 -1.31
C SER A 114 14.14 0.58 -1.14
N ASN A 115 13.92 1.30 -2.24
CA ASN A 115 13.50 2.70 -2.21
C ASN A 115 12.11 2.86 -1.57
N THR A 116 11.15 2.02 -1.95
CA THR A 116 9.79 2.03 -1.36
C THR A 116 9.83 1.63 0.10
N VAL A 117 10.60 0.58 0.46
CA VAL A 117 10.81 0.17 1.86
C VAL A 117 11.39 1.32 2.67
N ALA A 118 12.42 2.00 2.17
CA ALA A 118 13.02 3.15 2.84
C ALA A 118 12.00 4.28 3.04
N LYS A 119 11.23 4.64 2.02
CA LYS A 119 10.18 5.66 2.12
C LYS A 119 9.15 5.32 3.19
N CYS A 120 8.62 4.12 3.17
CA CYS A 120 7.66 3.65 4.17
C CYS A 120 8.26 3.68 5.58
N ALA A 121 9.51 3.20 5.76
CA ALA A 121 10.21 3.15 7.03
C ALA A 121 10.48 4.53 7.64
N PHE A 122 10.61 5.58 6.81
CA PHE A 122 10.84 6.96 7.24
C PHE A 122 9.61 7.87 7.11
N GLY A 123 8.44 7.32 6.78
CA GLY A 123 7.20 8.09 6.67
C GLY A 123 7.16 9.02 5.46
N ILE A 124 7.94 8.74 4.39
CA ILE A 124 7.94 9.52 3.15
C ILE A 124 6.82 9.01 2.24
N SER A 125 5.87 9.88 1.92
CA SER A 125 4.64 9.54 1.18
C SER A 125 4.57 10.36 -0.12
N ASP A 126 5.52 10.17 -1.03
CA ASP A 126 5.71 10.94 -2.26
C ASP A 126 5.38 10.16 -3.55
N SER A 127 4.93 8.93 -3.41
CA SER A 127 4.44 8.09 -4.51
C SER A 127 3.12 7.44 -4.12
N LEU A 128 2.36 6.97 -5.10
CA LEU A 128 1.07 6.33 -4.83
C LEU A 128 1.19 5.14 -3.87
N PRO A 129 2.14 4.18 -4.02
CA PRO A 129 2.31 3.09 -3.06
C PRO A 129 2.68 3.54 -1.66
N SER A 130 3.64 4.47 -1.52
CA SER A 130 4.05 4.96 -0.20
C SER A 130 2.95 5.76 0.49
N ASN A 131 2.12 6.46 -0.28
CA ASN A 131 0.96 7.19 0.23
C ASN A 131 -0.16 6.23 0.68
N MET A 132 -0.46 5.20 -0.12
CA MET A 132 -1.42 4.14 0.24
C MET A 132 -1.00 3.47 1.55
N PHE A 133 0.27 3.07 1.69
CA PHE A 133 0.80 2.48 2.91
C PHE A 133 0.67 3.40 4.13
N ALA A 134 1.09 4.66 3.99
CA ALA A 134 1.07 5.63 5.09
C ALA A 134 -0.36 5.94 5.57
N GLN A 135 -1.30 6.13 4.65
CA GLN A 135 -2.69 6.42 5.02
C GLN A 135 -3.39 5.19 5.59
N ALA A 136 -3.11 3.99 5.06
CA ALA A 136 -3.63 2.75 5.63
C ALA A 136 -3.23 2.60 7.11
N GLY A 137 -1.96 2.80 7.45
CA GLY A 137 -1.48 2.73 8.83
C GLY A 137 -2.18 3.73 9.75
N LYS A 138 -2.42 4.98 9.30
CA LYS A 138 -3.15 6.00 10.07
C LYS A 138 -4.61 5.61 10.33
N LEU A 139 -5.19 4.79 9.48
CA LEU A 139 -6.57 4.29 9.60
C LEU A 139 -6.67 2.93 10.30
N GLY A 140 -5.53 2.38 10.77
CA GLY A 140 -5.48 1.03 11.35
C GLY A 140 -5.77 -0.08 10.35
N ILE A 141 -5.61 0.19 9.04
CA ILE A 141 -5.76 -0.82 7.99
C ILE A 141 -4.45 -1.61 7.89
N PRO A 142 -4.47 -2.94 8.03
CA PRO A 142 -3.28 -3.77 7.90
C PRO A 142 -2.57 -3.59 6.57
N GLY A 143 -1.24 -3.46 6.64
CA GLY A 143 -0.33 -3.41 5.50
C GLY A 143 0.54 -4.66 5.43
N ILE A 144 0.67 -5.26 4.25
CA ILE A 144 1.63 -6.33 3.97
C ILE A 144 2.66 -5.78 2.98
N VAL A 145 3.93 -5.80 3.32
CA VAL A 145 5.01 -5.30 2.47
C VAL A 145 5.95 -6.43 2.10
N PHE A 146 5.99 -6.77 0.81
CA PHE A 146 6.90 -7.77 0.28
C PHE A 146 8.20 -7.10 -0.14
N ALA A 147 9.17 -7.09 0.78
CA ALA A 147 10.45 -6.43 0.58
C ALA A 147 11.40 -7.31 -0.26
N CYS A 148 12.00 -6.71 -1.30
CA CYS A 148 12.85 -7.44 -2.24
C CYS A 148 14.27 -7.69 -1.72
N ASP A 149 14.83 -6.74 -0.95
CA ASP A 149 16.23 -6.74 -0.54
C ASP A 149 16.33 -6.96 0.98
N THR A 150 16.10 -8.20 1.40
CA THR A 150 16.04 -8.58 2.82
C THR A 150 17.27 -9.32 3.32
N GLU A 151 18.15 -9.74 2.39
CA GLU A 151 19.34 -10.54 2.68
C GLU A 151 20.61 -9.85 2.17
N PRO A 152 21.79 -10.13 2.77
CA PRO A 152 23.07 -9.54 2.31
C PRO A 152 23.44 -9.89 0.87
N VAL A 153 22.88 -10.95 0.33
CA VAL A 153 23.07 -11.40 -1.06
C VAL A 153 21.71 -11.85 -1.59
N VAL A 154 21.28 -11.21 -2.68
CA VAL A 154 20.03 -11.54 -3.37
C VAL A 154 20.35 -11.96 -4.80
N VAL A 155 19.84 -13.11 -5.21
CA VAL A 155 19.93 -13.57 -6.61
C VAL A 155 18.57 -13.35 -7.25
N THR A 156 18.53 -12.58 -8.31
CA THR A 156 17.29 -12.23 -9.02
C THR A 156 17.44 -12.40 -10.51
N LYS A 157 16.33 -12.69 -11.19
CA LYS A 157 16.26 -12.75 -12.64
C LYS A 157 16.01 -11.33 -13.18
N SER A 158 16.98 -10.77 -13.90
CA SER A 158 16.75 -9.60 -14.74
C SER A 158 16.08 -10.01 -16.05
N PRO A 159 15.59 -9.10 -16.88
CA PRO A 159 14.97 -9.44 -18.16
C PRO A 159 15.84 -10.28 -19.09
N HIS A 160 17.14 -10.24 -18.91
CA HIS A 160 18.12 -10.87 -19.81
C HIS A 160 18.91 -12.00 -19.15
N ASP A 161 19.19 -11.91 -17.83
CA ASP A 161 20.10 -12.83 -17.16
C ASP A 161 19.85 -12.87 -15.64
N TRP A 162 20.48 -13.84 -14.96
CA TRP A 162 20.51 -13.90 -13.52
C TRP A 162 21.59 -12.95 -12.97
N VAL A 163 21.23 -12.11 -12.02
CA VAL A 163 22.14 -11.16 -11.39
C VAL A 163 22.20 -11.39 -9.88
N THR A 164 23.41 -11.21 -9.33
CA THR A 164 23.62 -11.24 -7.89
C THR A 164 23.77 -9.82 -7.38
N LEU A 165 22.87 -9.41 -6.52
CA LEU A 165 22.86 -8.12 -5.86
C LEU A 165 23.41 -8.25 -4.44
N ARG A 166 23.96 -7.15 -3.93
CA ARG A 166 24.44 -7.04 -2.55
C ARG A 166 23.79 -5.80 -1.93
N PRO A 167 22.61 -5.95 -1.35
CA PRO A 167 21.95 -4.85 -0.65
C PRO A 167 22.89 -4.22 0.37
N ARG A 168 22.87 -2.89 0.41
CA ARG A 168 23.70 -2.14 1.37
C ARG A 168 23.14 -2.29 2.78
N GLY A 169 23.97 -2.10 3.78
CA GLY A 169 23.52 -2.20 5.17
C GLY A 169 22.35 -1.28 5.51
N ILE A 170 22.21 -0.13 4.81
CA ILE A 170 21.09 0.79 5.01
C ILE A 170 19.76 0.19 4.53
N GLU A 171 19.76 -0.60 3.45
CA GLU A 171 18.56 -1.27 2.94
C GLU A 171 18.06 -2.32 3.93
N LEU A 172 18.97 -3.15 4.45
CA LEU A 172 18.65 -4.12 5.48
C LEU A 172 18.12 -3.47 6.76
N GLN A 173 18.75 -2.36 7.20
CA GLN A 173 18.28 -1.59 8.35
C GLN A 173 16.88 -0.99 8.12
N ASN A 174 16.55 -0.57 6.91
CA ASN A 174 15.22 -0.04 6.59
C ASN A 174 14.14 -1.13 6.63
N VAL A 175 14.47 -2.35 6.25
CA VAL A 175 13.57 -3.51 6.44
C VAL A 175 13.26 -3.71 7.93
N GLU A 176 14.28 -3.69 8.79
CA GLU A 176 14.07 -3.83 10.23
C GLU A 176 13.26 -2.68 10.85
N ARG A 177 13.49 -1.44 10.38
CA ARG A 177 12.67 -0.30 10.79
C ARG A 177 11.22 -0.46 10.37
N LEU A 178 10.98 -0.95 9.16
CA LEU A 178 9.63 -1.17 8.64
C LEU A 178 8.90 -2.24 9.43
N ARG A 179 9.59 -3.30 9.90
CA ARG A 179 9.03 -4.34 10.77
C ARG A 179 8.54 -3.82 12.12
N ALA A 180 9.06 -2.68 12.57
CA ALA A 180 8.67 -2.05 13.82
C ALA A 180 7.49 -1.09 13.70
N ILE A 181 6.95 -0.88 12.50
CA ILE A 181 5.79 -0.01 12.26
C ILE A 181 4.50 -0.74 12.57
N ASP A 182 3.61 -0.11 13.32
CA ASP A 182 2.28 -0.64 13.64
C ASP A 182 1.47 -0.95 12.38
N PHE A 183 0.65 -1.99 12.44
CA PHE A 183 -0.19 -2.46 11.33
C PHE A 183 0.61 -2.87 10.07
N CYS A 184 1.91 -3.10 10.17
CA CYS A 184 2.76 -3.50 9.06
C CYS A 184 3.33 -4.91 9.29
N GLN A 185 3.10 -5.79 8.32
CA GLN A 185 3.76 -7.09 8.23
C GLN A 185 4.73 -7.07 7.05
N VAL A 186 6.02 -7.29 7.31
CA VAL A 186 7.04 -7.40 6.27
C VAL A 186 7.31 -8.86 5.98
N VAL A 187 7.27 -9.24 4.71
CA VAL A 187 7.55 -10.59 4.21
C VAL A 187 8.71 -10.53 3.20
N ALA A 188 9.48 -11.61 3.11
CA ALA A 188 10.74 -11.68 2.38
C ALA A 188 10.77 -12.73 1.26
N SER A 189 9.73 -13.54 1.13
CA SER A 189 9.62 -14.58 0.10
C SER A 189 8.19 -14.72 -0.41
N PRO A 190 8.00 -15.30 -1.63
CA PRO A 190 6.66 -15.59 -2.14
C PRO A 190 5.85 -16.49 -1.20
N ALA A 191 6.50 -17.45 -0.54
CA ALA A 191 5.85 -18.34 0.41
C ALA A 191 5.36 -17.60 1.67
N GLU A 192 6.17 -16.66 2.19
CA GLU A 192 5.75 -15.80 3.30
C GLU A 192 4.61 -14.86 2.90
N LEU A 193 4.65 -14.32 1.67
CA LEU A 193 3.57 -13.49 1.16
C LEU A 193 2.27 -14.30 1.07
N GLU A 194 2.31 -15.50 0.48
CA GLU A 194 1.15 -16.38 0.39
C GLU A 194 0.58 -16.73 1.78
N ALA A 195 1.45 -17.06 2.74
CA ALA A 195 1.05 -17.34 4.11
C ALA A 195 0.39 -16.13 4.80
N ALA A 196 0.95 -14.93 4.63
CA ALA A 196 0.39 -13.70 5.17
C ALA A 196 -0.98 -13.39 4.56
N LEU A 197 -1.15 -13.57 3.26
CA LEU A 197 -2.42 -13.41 2.56
C LEU A 197 -3.45 -14.45 3.01
N ALA A 198 -3.05 -15.72 3.17
CA ALA A 198 -3.92 -16.78 3.66
C ALA A 198 -4.43 -16.48 5.08
N ALA A 199 -3.56 -16.04 5.97
CA ALA A 199 -3.94 -15.61 7.31
C ALA A 199 -4.94 -14.44 7.25
N ARG A 200 -4.66 -13.45 6.37
CA ARG A 200 -5.55 -12.29 6.22
C ARG A 200 -6.92 -12.66 5.65
N LEU A 201 -7.00 -13.58 4.70
CA LEU A 201 -8.26 -14.11 4.18
C LEU A 201 -9.05 -14.81 5.29
N ALA A 202 -8.39 -15.61 6.13
CA ALA A 202 -9.04 -16.29 7.25
C ALA A 202 -9.61 -15.28 8.26
N ASP A 203 -8.89 -14.22 8.62
CA ASP A 203 -9.37 -13.14 9.50
C ASP A 203 -10.62 -12.46 8.94
N LEU A 204 -10.71 -12.34 7.62
CA LEU A 204 -11.83 -11.70 6.93
C LEU A 204 -12.97 -12.68 6.59
N SER A 205 -12.80 -13.97 6.86
CA SER A 205 -13.73 -15.04 6.43
C SER A 205 -13.90 -15.08 4.91
N LEU A 206 -12.84 -14.76 4.17
CA LEU A 206 -12.75 -14.83 2.72
C LEU A 206 -11.96 -16.06 2.28
N ALA A 207 -12.09 -16.43 1.00
CA ALA A 207 -11.35 -17.53 0.39
C ALA A 207 -10.60 -17.05 -0.86
N TRP A 208 -9.58 -17.80 -1.26
CA TRP A 208 -8.94 -17.64 -2.55
C TRP A 208 -9.94 -17.84 -3.69
N ASN A 209 -9.78 -17.10 -4.77
CA ASN A 209 -10.51 -17.40 -5.99
C ASN A 209 -10.16 -18.83 -6.45
N THR A 210 -11.18 -19.64 -6.69
CA THR A 210 -10.98 -20.93 -7.36
C THR A 210 -10.75 -20.66 -8.83
N SER A 211 -9.54 -20.94 -9.33
CA SER A 211 -9.26 -20.90 -10.76
C SER A 211 -10.24 -21.84 -11.45
N SER A 212 -11.16 -21.31 -12.24
CA SER A 212 -11.93 -22.12 -13.19
C SER A 212 -10.92 -22.61 -14.22
N SER A 213 -10.58 -23.89 -14.15
CA SER A 213 -9.72 -24.60 -15.10
C SER A 213 -10.36 -24.61 -16.48
#